data_f7f2049ef1f3df302d7e172d90b93d26
#
_entry.id   f7f2049ef1f3df302d7e172d90b93d26
#
_cell.length_a   1.000
_cell.length_b   1.000
_cell.length_c   1.000
_cell.angle_alpha   90.00
_cell.angle_beta   90.00
_cell.angle_gamma   90.00
#
_symmetry.space_group_name_H-M   'P 1'
#
loop_
_entity.id
_entity.type
_entity.pdbx_description
1 polymer ?
#
loop_
_entity_poly.entity_id
_entity_poly.type
_entity_poly.pdbx_seq_one_letter_code
_entity_poly.pdbx_strand_id
1 'polypeptide(L)'
;MTVSLEVAEGVGTLRLDRPPMNALDIATQDRLKELAEEATRRDDVRAVVIYGGERVFAAGADIKEMQNMDHAGMVRRARALQDSFTAVARIPKPVVAAITGYALGGGCELALCADFRIAADNAKLGQPEILLGLIPGAGGTQRLPRLVGPSRAKDLIFTGRQVKADEALTIGLVDRVVPAAEVYEQAHAWAAKLAQGPAIALRAAKESVDTGLETDIDTGLAVERNWFAGLFATEDRERGMRSFVEEGPGKAKFL
;
A
#
# COMPACT_ATOMS: atom_id res chain seq x y z
N MET A 1 1.48 -21.84 0.36
CA MET A 1 1.89 -20.62 1.09
C MET A 1 0.77 -19.61 0.91
N THR A 2 0.37 -18.91 1.96
CA THR A 2 -0.75 -17.96 1.92
C THR A 2 -0.37 -16.60 1.31
N VAL A 3 0.93 -16.28 1.22
CA VAL A 3 1.48 -15.10 0.54
C VAL A 3 2.81 -15.47 -0.11
N SER A 4 3.04 -15.02 -1.34
CA SER A 4 4.30 -15.15 -2.09
C SER A 4 4.81 -13.78 -2.56
N LEU A 5 6.11 -13.71 -2.87
CA LEU A 5 6.74 -12.60 -3.58
C LEU A 5 7.26 -13.12 -4.93
N GLU A 6 6.64 -12.67 -5.99
CA GLU A 6 6.99 -12.99 -7.37
C GLU A 6 7.62 -11.75 -8.01
N VAL A 7 8.77 -11.91 -8.70
CA VAL A 7 9.47 -10.75 -9.27
C VAL A 7 9.57 -10.89 -10.78
N ALA A 8 9.09 -9.87 -11.49
CA ALA A 8 9.20 -9.74 -12.93
C ALA A 8 9.39 -8.27 -13.31
N GLU A 9 10.29 -7.98 -14.24
CA GLU A 9 10.53 -6.64 -14.80
C GLU A 9 10.79 -5.54 -13.74
N GLY A 10 11.47 -5.89 -12.65
CA GLY A 10 11.73 -4.97 -11.53
C GLY A 10 10.54 -4.75 -10.60
N VAL A 11 9.42 -5.44 -10.82
CA VAL A 11 8.21 -5.36 -9.98
C VAL A 11 8.11 -6.62 -9.12
N GLY A 12 8.04 -6.43 -7.80
CA GLY A 12 7.74 -7.49 -6.84
C GLY A 12 6.23 -7.56 -6.59
N THR A 13 5.57 -8.66 -6.94
CA THR A 13 4.17 -8.88 -6.61
C THR A 13 4.04 -9.63 -5.30
N LEU A 14 3.52 -8.97 -4.25
CA LEU A 14 3.04 -9.61 -3.03
C LEU A 14 1.66 -10.20 -3.32
N ARG A 15 1.64 -11.50 -3.63
CA ARG A 15 0.42 -12.22 -4.00
C ARG A 15 -0.19 -12.91 -2.79
N LEU A 16 -1.41 -12.54 -2.44
CA LEU A 16 -2.22 -13.26 -1.45
C LEU A 16 -2.90 -14.46 -2.14
N ASP A 17 -2.83 -15.62 -1.51
CA ASP A 17 -3.45 -16.85 -2.00
C ASP A 17 -3.95 -17.71 -0.84
N ARG A 18 -5.05 -17.27 -0.22
CA ARG A 18 -5.76 -17.97 0.85
C ARG A 18 -7.26 -18.00 0.56
N PRO A 19 -7.69 -18.86 -0.38
CA PRO A 19 -9.10 -18.94 -0.74
C PRO A 19 -9.99 -19.36 0.46
N PRO A 20 -11.30 -19.01 0.45
CA PRO A 20 -11.96 -18.33 -0.68
C PRO A 20 -11.84 -16.80 -0.66
N MET A 21 -11.50 -16.17 0.47
CA MET A 21 -11.66 -14.73 0.70
C MET A 21 -10.36 -13.99 1.08
N ASN A 22 -9.21 -14.66 1.01
CA ASN A 22 -7.92 -14.10 1.44
C ASN A 22 -7.98 -13.50 2.86
N ALA A 23 -8.66 -14.21 3.79
CA ALA A 23 -8.71 -13.77 5.17
C ALA A 23 -7.29 -13.74 5.78
N LEU A 24 -6.98 -12.66 6.47
CA LEU A 24 -5.65 -12.38 7.00
C LEU A 24 -5.53 -12.95 8.42
N ASP A 25 -5.17 -14.25 8.53
CA ASP A 25 -4.80 -14.87 9.80
C ASP A 25 -3.40 -14.45 10.28
N ILE A 26 -3.01 -14.85 11.47
CA ILE A 26 -1.71 -14.51 12.06
C ILE A 26 -0.56 -14.92 11.15
N ALA A 27 -0.60 -16.15 10.61
CA ALA A 27 0.46 -16.65 9.73
C ALA A 27 0.59 -15.83 8.45
N THR A 28 -0.53 -15.41 7.87
CA THR A 28 -0.55 -14.53 6.69
C THR A 28 0.00 -13.14 7.01
N GLN A 29 -0.36 -12.56 8.16
CA GLN A 29 0.15 -11.26 8.61
C GLN A 29 1.66 -11.30 8.84
N ASP A 30 2.16 -12.34 9.53
CA ASP A 30 3.59 -12.49 9.80
C ASP A 30 4.37 -12.72 8.47
N ARG A 31 3.80 -13.51 7.56
CA ARG A 31 4.39 -13.73 6.23
C ARG A 31 4.42 -12.46 5.36
N LEU A 32 3.38 -11.63 5.43
CA LEU A 32 3.36 -10.32 4.77
C LEU A 32 4.52 -9.43 5.25
N LYS A 33 4.78 -9.41 6.56
CA LYS A 33 5.92 -8.67 7.13
C LYS A 33 7.24 -9.16 6.59
N GLU A 34 7.50 -10.48 6.64
CA GLU A 34 8.73 -11.08 6.12
C GLU A 34 8.97 -10.71 4.65
N LEU A 35 7.92 -10.81 3.82
CA LEU A 35 8.03 -10.54 2.39
C LEU A 35 8.14 -9.04 2.09
N ALA A 36 7.53 -8.16 2.89
CA ALA A 36 7.74 -6.72 2.78
C ALA A 36 9.18 -6.33 3.11
N GLU A 37 9.76 -6.93 4.15
CA GLU A 37 11.17 -6.77 4.50
C GLU A 37 12.10 -7.38 3.43
N GLU A 38 11.74 -8.51 2.84
CA GLU A 38 12.47 -9.10 1.70
C GLU A 38 12.43 -8.16 0.50
N ALA A 39 11.25 -7.69 0.08
CA ALA A 39 11.09 -6.74 -1.02
C ALA A 39 11.88 -5.44 -0.80
N THR A 40 12.01 -5.00 0.46
CA THR A 40 12.83 -3.84 0.84
C THR A 40 14.31 -4.07 0.55
N ARG A 41 14.84 -5.26 0.85
CA ARG A 41 16.28 -5.57 0.74
C ARG A 41 16.73 -5.97 -0.66
N ARG A 42 15.81 -6.46 -1.51
CA ARG A 42 16.12 -6.98 -2.85
C ARG A 42 16.36 -5.84 -3.84
N ASP A 43 17.51 -5.82 -4.50
CA ASP A 43 17.86 -4.82 -5.51
C ASP A 43 17.11 -5.03 -6.83
N ASP A 44 16.72 -6.27 -7.14
CA ASP A 44 15.93 -6.60 -8.33
C ASP A 44 14.43 -6.26 -8.18
N VAL A 45 13.98 -5.83 -7.00
CA VAL A 45 12.65 -5.25 -6.76
C VAL A 45 12.78 -3.74 -6.71
N ARG A 46 12.17 -3.01 -7.63
CA ARG A 46 12.20 -1.54 -7.73
C ARG A 46 10.83 -0.88 -7.48
N ALA A 47 9.76 -1.65 -7.65
CA ALA A 47 8.40 -1.28 -7.25
C ALA A 47 7.65 -2.53 -6.77
N VAL A 48 6.55 -2.36 -6.06
CA VAL A 48 5.78 -3.47 -5.50
C VAL A 48 4.31 -3.35 -5.91
N VAL A 49 3.70 -4.50 -6.23
CA VAL A 49 2.25 -4.64 -6.39
C VAL A 49 1.72 -5.56 -5.28
N ILE A 50 0.63 -5.17 -4.63
CA ILE A 50 -0.11 -6.05 -3.71
C ILE A 50 -1.34 -6.56 -4.47
N TYR A 51 -1.52 -7.88 -4.56
CA TYR A 51 -2.58 -8.49 -5.33
C TYR A 51 -3.18 -9.71 -4.65
N GLY A 52 -4.51 -9.78 -4.60
CA GLY A 52 -5.24 -10.92 -3.99
C GLY A 52 -5.74 -11.96 -4.99
N GLY A 53 -5.46 -11.79 -6.28
CA GLY A 53 -6.01 -12.64 -7.34
C GLY A 53 -7.24 -12.01 -8.02
N GLU A 54 -7.82 -12.71 -8.99
CA GLU A 54 -8.87 -12.16 -9.87
C GLU A 54 -10.21 -11.91 -9.17
N ARG A 55 -10.49 -12.61 -8.07
CA ARG A 55 -11.82 -12.65 -7.44
C ARG A 55 -11.96 -11.74 -6.24
N VAL A 56 -10.92 -11.62 -5.42
CA VAL A 56 -10.95 -10.91 -4.16
C VAL A 56 -9.55 -10.45 -3.77
N PHE A 57 -9.45 -9.22 -3.32
CA PHE A 57 -8.21 -8.71 -2.76
C PHE A 57 -7.96 -9.32 -1.36
N ALA A 58 -8.75 -8.93 -0.36
CA ALA A 58 -8.80 -9.55 0.96
C ALA A 58 -10.06 -9.09 1.72
N ALA A 59 -10.76 -10.00 2.36
CA ALA A 59 -12.03 -9.70 3.04
C ALA A 59 -11.91 -9.58 4.56
N GLY A 60 -10.74 -9.16 5.05
CA GLY A 60 -10.51 -8.84 6.46
C GLY A 60 -9.71 -9.87 7.22
N ALA A 61 -9.68 -9.72 8.55
CA ALA A 61 -9.03 -10.66 9.45
C ALA A 61 -9.77 -12.00 9.51
N ASP A 62 -9.08 -13.06 9.94
CA ASP A 62 -9.73 -14.35 10.19
C ASP A 62 -10.50 -14.31 11.53
N ILE A 63 -11.82 -14.10 11.43
CA ILE A 63 -12.70 -13.96 12.58
C ILE A 63 -12.75 -15.26 13.40
N LYS A 64 -12.57 -16.44 12.77
CA LYS A 64 -12.55 -17.72 13.47
C LYS A 64 -11.34 -17.85 14.40
N GLU A 65 -10.21 -17.28 14.00
CA GLU A 65 -9.02 -17.20 14.83
C GLU A 65 -9.21 -16.15 15.94
N MET A 66 -9.72 -14.98 15.61
CA MET A 66 -9.88 -13.87 16.55
C MET A 66 -10.91 -14.15 17.65
N GLN A 67 -12.02 -14.85 17.36
CA GLN A 67 -13.10 -15.09 18.33
C GLN A 67 -12.64 -15.81 19.61
N ASN A 68 -11.51 -16.51 19.55
CA ASN A 68 -10.95 -17.24 20.69
C ASN A 68 -9.91 -16.44 21.49
N MET A 69 -9.65 -15.19 21.10
CA MET A 69 -8.70 -14.32 21.80
C MET A 69 -9.40 -13.54 22.91
N ASP A 70 -8.83 -13.59 24.11
CA ASP A 70 -9.20 -12.69 25.20
C ASP A 70 -8.44 -11.35 25.11
N HIS A 71 -8.75 -10.43 26.03
CA HIS A 71 -8.08 -9.14 26.12
C HIS A 71 -6.54 -9.28 26.24
N ALA A 72 -6.06 -10.18 27.09
CA ALA A 72 -4.63 -10.37 27.30
C ALA A 72 -3.93 -10.94 26.04
N GLY A 73 -4.59 -11.85 25.33
CA GLY A 73 -4.13 -12.37 24.04
C GLY A 73 -4.03 -11.28 22.99
N MET A 74 -5.06 -10.44 22.87
CA MET A 74 -5.07 -9.35 21.91
C MET A 74 -4.03 -8.26 22.25
N VAL A 75 -3.83 -7.91 23.51
CA VAL A 75 -2.78 -6.96 23.93
C VAL A 75 -1.40 -7.44 23.48
N ARG A 76 -1.10 -8.74 23.61
CA ARG A 76 0.16 -9.32 23.15
C ARG A 76 0.29 -9.30 21.62
N ARG A 77 -0.83 -9.49 20.89
CA ARG A 77 -0.82 -9.59 19.41
C ARG A 77 -0.92 -8.24 18.69
N ALA A 78 -1.63 -7.26 19.26
CA ALA A 78 -1.98 -6.00 18.57
C ALA A 78 -0.77 -5.26 17.98
N ARG A 79 0.36 -5.27 18.69
CA ARG A 79 1.60 -4.65 18.19
C ARG A 79 2.11 -5.37 16.93
N ALA A 80 2.19 -6.70 16.95
CA ALA A 80 2.67 -7.49 15.82
C ALA A 80 1.73 -7.38 14.60
N LEU A 81 0.41 -7.30 14.83
CA LEU A 81 -0.57 -7.00 13.79
C LEU A 81 -0.23 -5.67 13.09
N GLN A 82 -0.08 -4.58 13.85
CA GLN A 82 0.25 -3.27 13.30
C GLN A 82 1.62 -3.25 12.63
N ASP A 83 2.62 -3.92 13.19
CA ASP A 83 3.97 -4.00 12.63
C ASP A 83 3.97 -4.70 11.26
N SER A 84 3.12 -5.72 11.05
CA SER A 84 3.00 -6.42 9.75
C SER A 84 2.51 -5.49 8.64
N PHE A 85 1.50 -4.68 8.90
CA PHE A 85 0.97 -3.70 7.96
C PHE A 85 1.93 -2.52 7.77
N THR A 86 2.56 -2.08 8.86
CA THR A 86 3.54 -0.99 8.82
C THR A 86 4.77 -1.37 8.00
N ALA A 87 5.21 -2.65 8.04
CA ALA A 87 6.29 -3.13 7.19
C ALA A 87 5.97 -2.96 5.70
N VAL A 88 4.72 -3.23 5.29
CA VAL A 88 4.27 -2.99 3.90
C VAL A 88 4.28 -1.49 3.57
N ALA A 89 3.71 -0.64 4.44
CA ALA A 89 3.66 0.80 4.23
C ALA A 89 5.05 1.44 4.15
N ARG A 90 6.03 0.88 4.87
CA ARG A 90 7.41 1.37 4.93
C ARG A 90 8.35 0.76 3.89
N ILE A 91 7.86 -0.01 2.92
CA ILE A 91 8.68 -0.41 1.78
C ILE A 91 9.18 0.87 1.09
N PRO A 92 10.51 1.12 1.00
CA PRO A 92 11.06 2.38 0.49
C PRO A 92 11.08 2.43 -1.04
N LYS A 93 10.05 1.84 -1.66
CA LYS A 93 9.82 1.71 -3.09
C LYS A 93 8.36 2.00 -3.37
N PRO A 94 7.98 2.44 -4.57
CA PRO A 94 6.57 2.61 -4.93
C PRO A 94 5.77 1.32 -4.73
N VAL A 95 4.62 1.42 -4.08
CA VAL A 95 3.71 0.30 -3.80
C VAL A 95 2.35 0.60 -4.41
N VAL A 96 1.81 -0.33 -5.20
CA VAL A 96 0.49 -0.23 -5.84
C VAL A 96 -0.40 -1.37 -5.36
N ALA A 97 -1.56 -1.08 -4.80
CA ALA A 97 -2.57 -2.11 -4.51
C ALA A 97 -3.47 -2.33 -5.72
N ALA A 98 -3.54 -3.58 -6.17
CA ALA A 98 -4.40 -4.05 -7.26
C ALA A 98 -5.65 -4.72 -6.66
N ILE A 99 -6.74 -3.96 -6.54
CA ILE A 99 -7.93 -4.32 -5.75
C ILE A 99 -9.01 -4.91 -6.63
N THR A 100 -9.27 -6.21 -6.48
CA THR A 100 -10.35 -6.95 -7.11
C THR A 100 -11.42 -7.32 -6.09
N GLY A 101 -12.68 -7.29 -6.46
CA GLY A 101 -13.80 -7.72 -5.63
C GLY A 101 -13.87 -7.01 -4.28
N TYR A 102 -13.44 -7.65 -3.20
CA TYR A 102 -13.57 -7.12 -1.86
C TYR A 102 -12.21 -6.73 -1.25
N ALA A 103 -12.14 -5.51 -0.69
CA ALA A 103 -11.10 -5.05 0.21
C ALA A 103 -11.78 -4.54 1.49
N LEU A 104 -12.00 -5.42 2.47
CA LEU A 104 -12.79 -5.12 3.66
C LEU A 104 -11.96 -5.30 4.94
N GLY A 105 -12.21 -4.47 5.94
CA GLY A 105 -11.53 -4.53 7.23
C GLY A 105 -10.01 -4.55 7.06
N GLY A 106 -9.33 -5.55 7.61
CA GLY A 106 -7.89 -5.73 7.43
C GLY A 106 -7.44 -5.75 5.96
N GLY A 107 -8.28 -6.20 5.02
CA GLY A 107 -8.00 -6.11 3.58
C GLY A 107 -8.00 -4.66 3.07
N CYS A 108 -8.92 -3.84 3.54
CA CYS A 108 -8.91 -2.40 3.26
C CYS A 108 -7.70 -1.72 3.93
N GLU A 109 -7.38 -2.10 5.18
CA GLU A 109 -6.20 -1.59 5.89
C GLU A 109 -4.88 -1.94 5.15
N LEU A 110 -4.79 -3.13 4.56
CA LEU A 110 -3.66 -3.52 3.72
C LEU A 110 -3.58 -2.66 2.45
N ALA A 111 -4.72 -2.42 1.78
CA ALA A 111 -4.76 -1.53 0.61
C ALA A 111 -4.34 -0.09 0.95
N LEU A 112 -4.67 0.39 2.18
CA LEU A 112 -4.25 1.70 2.69
C LEU A 112 -2.75 1.79 3.00
N CYS A 113 -2.02 0.68 3.01
CA CYS A 113 -0.55 0.67 3.14
C CYS A 113 0.18 0.93 1.82
N ALA A 114 -0.51 0.86 0.68
CA ALA A 114 0.06 1.17 -0.62
C ALA A 114 0.08 2.69 -0.88
N ASP A 115 1.01 3.14 -1.74
CA ASP A 115 1.06 4.54 -2.20
C ASP A 115 -0.11 4.83 -3.14
N PHE A 116 -0.44 3.88 -4.01
CA PHE A 116 -1.52 3.98 -4.99
C PHE A 116 -2.44 2.76 -4.93
N ARG A 117 -3.71 2.95 -5.28
CA ARG A 117 -4.76 1.93 -5.30
C ARG A 117 -5.49 1.95 -6.63
N ILE A 118 -5.43 0.85 -7.38
CA ILE A 118 -6.26 0.62 -8.57
C ILE A 118 -7.35 -0.36 -8.18
N ALA A 119 -8.60 -0.01 -8.41
CA ALA A 119 -9.74 -0.86 -8.08
C ALA A 119 -10.45 -1.36 -9.34
N ALA A 120 -10.97 -2.58 -9.26
CA ALA A 120 -11.94 -3.08 -10.22
C ALA A 120 -13.22 -2.25 -10.18
N ASP A 121 -13.90 -2.10 -11.31
CA ASP A 121 -15.20 -1.44 -11.42
C ASP A 121 -16.29 -2.05 -10.52
N ASN A 122 -16.17 -3.34 -10.22
CA ASN A 122 -17.05 -4.08 -9.31
C ASN A 122 -16.52 -4.17 -7.86
N ALA A 123 -15.41 -3.51 -7.54
CA ALA A 123 -14.80 -3.58 -6.21
C ALA A 123 -15.67 -2.92 -5.13
N LYS A 124 -15.55 -3.46 -3.92
CA LYS A 124 -16.18 -2.93 -2.71
C LYS A 124 -15.12 -2.82 -1.61
N LEU A 125 -15.00 -1.62 -1.05
CA LEU A 125 -14.06 -1.31 0.02
C LEU A 125 -14.83 -0.90 1.28
N GLY A 126 -14.24 -1.08 2.46
CA GLY A 126 -14.86 -0.62 3.71
C GLY A 126 -14.15 -1.12 4.96
N GLN A 127 -14.60 -0.57 6.09
CA GLN A 127 -14.10 -0.90 7.43
C GLN A 127 -15.28 -1.39 8.29
N PRO A 128 -15.72 -2.66 8.15
CA PRO A 128 -16.94 -3.17 8.77
C PRO A 128 -16.74 -3.67 10.21
N GLU A 129 -15.62 -3.42 10.86
CA GLU A 129 -15.26 -3.93 12.19
C GLU A 129 -16.29 -3.54 13.25
N ILE A 130 -16.96 -2.41 13.11
CA ILE A 130 -17.99 -1.96 14.05
C ILE A 130 -19.18 -2.94 14.14
N LEU A 131 -19.45 -3.69 13.07
CA LEU A 131 -20.50 -4.72 13.06
C LEU A 131 -20.16 -5.94 13.94
N LEU A 132 -18.89 -6.04 14.35
CA LEU A 132 -18.38 -7.04 15.29
C LEU A 132 -18.16 -6.45 16.70
N GLY A 133 -18.53 -5.20 16.95
CA GLY A 133 -18.23 -4.50 18.20
C GLY A 133 -16.76 -4.10 18.34
N LEU A 134 -16.04 -3.97 17.21
CA LEU A 134 -14.62 -3.62 17.14
C LEU A 134 -14.39 -2.35 16.35
N ILE A 135 -13.15 -1.93 16.31
CA ILE A 135 -12.64 -0.87 15.41
C ILE A 135 -11.55 -1.45 14.50
N PRO A 136 -11.22 -0.81 13.37
CA PRO A 136 -10.03 -1.14 12.59
C PRO A 136 -8.79 -1.16 13.47
N GLY A 137 -8.04 -2.27 13.47
CA GLY A 137 -6.94 -2.50 14.40
C GLY A 137 -5.54 -2.47 13.77
N ALA A 138 -5.45 -2.54 12.43
CA ALA A 138 -4.20 -2.58 11.69
C ALA A 138 -3.79 -1.24 11.06
N GLY A 139 -4.46 -0.16 11.45
CA GLY A 139 -4.14 1.21 11.04
C GLY A 139 -5.26 1.93 10.28
N GLY A 140 -6.43 1.31 10.07
CA GLY A 140 -7.54 1.92 9.33
C GLY A 140 -8.03 3.21 9.98
N THR A 141 -8.11 3.27 11.30
CA THR A 141 -8.50 4.50 12.02
C THR A 141 -7.49 5.65 11.82
N GLN A 142 -6.29 5.36 11.36
CA GLN A 142 -5.22 6.36 11.16
C GLN A 142 -5.00 6.68 9.68
N ARG A 143 -4.87 5.66 8.82
CA ARG A 143 -4.58 5.84 7.39
C ARG A 143 -5.79 6.33 6.60
N LEU A 144 -6.98 5.77 6.87
CA LEU A 144 -8.19 6.17 6.15
C LEU A 144 -8.51 7.67 6.28
N PRO A 145 -8.55 8.27 7.50
CA PRO A 145 -8.87 9.70 7.62
C PRO A 145 -7.78 10.62 7.03
N ARG A 146 -6.53 10.19 6.97
CA ARG A 146 -5.46 10.94 6.29
C ARG A 146 -5.64 10.96 4.77
N LEU A 147 -6.31 9.95 4.22
CA LEU A 147 -6.57 9.84 2.78
C LEU A 147 -7.88 10.54 2.36
N VAL A 148 -9.00 10.21 3.02
CA VAL A 148 -10.34 10.67 2.59
C VAL A 148 -10.92 11.81 3.44
N GLY A 149 -10.21 12.22 4.46
CA GLY A 149 -10.64 13.19 5.46
C GLY A 149 -11.45 12.55 6.61
N PRO A 150 -11.47 13.20 7.80
CA PRO A 150 -12.00 12.59 9.02
C PRO A 150 -13.51 12.32 8.98
N SER A 151 -14.30 13.15 8.31
CA SER A 151 -15.75 12.97 8.24
C SER A 151 -16.14 11.72 7.46
N ARG A 152 -15.57 11.54 6.26
CA ARG A 152 -15.81 10.35 5.43
C ARG A 152 -15.29 9.07 6.07
N ALA A 153 -14.11 9.16 6.70
CA ALA A 153 -13.56 8.01 7.44
C ALA A 153 -14.47 7.58 8.60
N LYS A 154 -15.02 8.53 9.37
CA LYS A 154 -15.97 8.25 10.45
C LYS A 154 -17.27 7.64 9.93
N ASP A 155 -17.80 8.13 8.81
CA ASP A 155 -18.98 7.53 8.17
C ASP A 155 -18.74 6.05 7.84
N LEU A 156 -17.63 5.73 7.18
CA LEU A 156 -17.28 4.35 6.82
C LEU A 156 -17.05 3.45 8.05
N ILE A 157 -16.33 3.96 9.06
CA ILE A 157 -16.00 3.18 10.27
C ILE A 157 -17.23 3.03 11.18
N PHE A 158 -18.04 4.08 11.39
CA PHE A 158 -19.16 4.03 12.32
C PHE A 158 -20.33 3.24 11.78
N THR A 159 -20.55 3.25 10.46
CA THR A 159 -21.63 2.51 9.82
C THR A 159 -21.22 1.10 9.40
N GLY A 160 -19.93 0.85 9.20
CA GLY A 160 -19.42 -0.39 8.61
C GLY A 160 -19.86 -0.61 7.17
N ARG A 161 -20.41 0.42 6.51
CA ARG A 161 -20.87 0.32 5.14
C ARG A 161 -19.72 0.11 4.16
N GLN A 162 -20.05 -0.51 3.05
CA GLN A 162 -19.13 -0.68 1.94
C GLN A 162 -19.35 0.44 0.91
N VAL A 163 -18.25 0.94 0.34
CA VAL A 163 -18.26 1.84 -0.81
C VAL A 163 -17.97 1.06 -2.10
N LYS A 164 -18.67 1.39 -3.17
CA LYS A 164 -18.40 0.89 -4.51
C LYS A 164 -17.24 1.67 -5.13
N ALA A 165 -16.68 1.12 -6.20
CA ALA A 165 -15.51 1.68 -6.89
C ALA A 165 -15.67 3.16 -7.29
N ASP A 166 -16.83 3.55 -7.83
CA ASP A 166 -17.11 4.94 -8.25
C ASP A 166 -17.11 5.92 -7.07
N GLU A 167 -17.74 5.53 -5.95
CA GLU A 167 -17.69 6.33 -4.73
C GLU A 167 -16.29 6.37 -4.16
N ALA A 168 -15.58 5.24 -4.14
CA ALA A 168 -14.20 5.16 -3.66
C ALA A 168 -13.26 6.09 -4.46
N LEU A 169 -13.43 6.18 -5.77
CA LEU A 169 -12.71 7.13 -6.63
C LEU A 169 -13.09 8.58 -6.28
N THR A 170 -14.38 8.86 -6.17
CA THR A 170 -14.89 10.22 -5.87
C THR A 170 -14.37 10.77 -4.55
N ILE A 171 -14.25 9.92 -3.52
CA ILE A 171 -13.77 10.34 -2.18
C ILE A 171 -12.25 10.27 -2.04
N GLY A 172 -11.52 9.82 -3.05
CA GLY A 172 -10.06 9.66 -3.03
C GLY A 172 -9.57 8.43 -2.28
N LEU A 173 -10.44 7.43 -2.04
CA LEU A 173 -10.06 6.16 -1.43
C LEU A 173 -9.28 5.28 -2.40
N VAL A 174 -9.54 5.40 -3.71
CA VAL A 174 -8.75 4.77 -4.78
C VAL A 174 -8.37 5.82 -5.82
N ASP A 175 -7.27 5.55 -6.55
CA ASP A 175 -6.69 6.51 -7.50
C ASP A 175 -7.18 6.27 -8.93
N ARG A 176 -7.57 5.03 -9.25
CA ARG A 176 -8.13 4.62 -10.55
C ARG A 176 -9.15 3.50 -10.39
N VAL A 177 -10.10 3.50 -11.32
CA VAL A 177 -11.05 2.39 -11.52
C VAL A 177 -10.92 1.89 -12.94
N VAL A 178 -10.80 0.57 -13.09
CA VAL A 178 -10.63 -0.11 -14.37
C VAL A 178 -11.49 -1.37 -14.43
N PRO A 179 -11.75 -1.96 -15.62
CA PRO A 179 -12.42 -3.26 -15.71
C PRO A 179 -11.74 -4.32 -14.85
N ALA A 180 -12.52 -5.19 -14.20
CA ALA A 180 -11.99 -6.18 -13.26
C ALA A 180 -10.88 -7.07 -13.85
N ALA A 181 -10.99 -7.43 -15.12
CA ALA A 181 -9.99 -8.25 -15.81
C ALA A 181 -8.64 -7.53 -16.05
N GLU A 182 -8.62 -6.19 -15.97
CA GLU A 182 -7.43 -5.38 -16.28
C GLU A 182 -6.68 -4.91 -15.03
N VAL A 183 -7.24 -5.10 -13.83
CA VAL A 183 -6.71 -4.51 -12.58
C VAL A 183 -5.24 -4.85 -12.35
N TYR A 184 -4.88 -6.12 -12.46
CA TYR A 184 -3.49 -6.55 -12.23
C TYR A 184 -2.55 -5.99 -13.30
N GLU A 185 -2.92 -6.08 -14.56
CA GLU A 185 -2.12 -5.57 -15.67
C GLU A 185 -1.86 -4.07 -15.55
N GLN A 186 -2.91 -3.29 -15.25
CA GLN A 186 -2.79 -1.83 -15.07
C GLN A 186 -1.94 -1.45 -13.85
N ALA A 187 -2.07 -2.19 -12.74
CA ALA A 187 -1.25 -1.98 -11.55
C ALA A 187 0.22 -2.34 -11.83
N HIS A 188 0.48 -3.47 -12.48
CA HIS A 188 1.81 -3.91 -12.85
C HIS A 188 2.47 -2.93 -13.83
N ALA A 189 1.74 -2.50 -14.85
CA ALA A 189 2.26 -1.52 -15.83
C ALA A 189 2.59 -0.18 -15.16
N TRP A 190 1.79 0.29 -14.21
CA TRP A 190 2.09 1.49 -13.45
C TRP A 190 3.33 1.30 -12.58
N ALA A 191 3.42 0.19 -11.83
CA ALA A 191 4.57 -0.15 -11.00
C ALA A 191 5.85 -0.30 -11.86
N ALA A 192 5.79 -0.97 -13.01
CA ALA A 192 6.91 -1.14 -13.94
C ALA A 192 7.40 0.21 -14.49
N LYS A 193 6.48 1.13 -14.80
CA LYS A 193 6.86 2.49 -15.19
C LYS A 193 7.61 3.23 -14.06
N LEU A 194 7.17 3.10 -12.82
CA LEU A 194 7.85 3.68 -11.66
C LEU A 194 9.20 3.00 -11.40
N ALA A 195 9.28 1.68 -11.59
CA ALA A 195 10.52 0.90 -11.45
C ALA A 195 11.64 1.35 -12.41
N GLN A 196 11.30 1.97 -13.54
CA GLN A 196 12.28 2.57 -14.47
C GLN A 196 12.78 3.95 -14.04
N GLY A 197 12.20 4.53 -13.00
CA GLY A 197 12.56 5.84 -12.48
C GLY A 197 13.85 5.82 -11.63
N PRO A 198 14.34 6.99 -11.21
CA PRO A 198 15.52 7.14 -10.35
C PRO A 198 15.19 6.61 -8.94
N ALA A 199 15.69 5.42 -8.61
CA ALA A 199 15.27 4.68 -7.41
C ALA A 199 15.49 5.45 -6.10
N ILE A 200 16.65 6.11 -5.95
CA ILE A 200 16.98 6.88 -4.74
C ILE A 200 16.08 8.12 -4.65
N ALA A 201 15.78 8.78 -5.76
CA ALA A 201 14.90 9.95 -5.75
C ALA A 201 13.42 9.58 -5.47
N LEU A 202 12.94 8.44 -5.98
CA LEU A 202 11.60 7.92 -5.65
C LEU A 202 11.49 7.58 -4.17
N ARG A 203 12.50 6.93 -3.60
CA ARG A 203 12.58 6.68 -2.15
C ARG A 203 12.57 7.98 -1.36
N ALA A 204 13.41 8.93 -1.73
CA ALA A 204 13.51 10.24 -1.07
C ALA A 204 12.18 11.00 -1.09
N ALA A 205 11.49 10.99 -2.24
CA ALA A 205 10.18 11.61 -2.39
C ALA A 205 9.13 10.95 -1.49
N LYS A 206 9.05 9.60 -1.48
CA LYS A 206 8.14 8.86 -0.60
C LYS A 206 8.40 9.18 0.87
N GLU A 207 9.65 9.06 1.32
CA GLU A 207 10.02 9.29 2.72
C GLU A 207 9.77 10.76 3.15
N SER A 208 10.02 11.72 2.26
CA SER A 208 9.75 13.14 2.55
C SER A 208 8.25 13.42 2.69
N VAL A 209 7.42 12.85 1.81
CA VAL A 209 5.96 13.00 1.88
C VAL A 209 5.40 12.31 3.13
N ASP A 210 5.76 11.05 3.37
CA ASP A 210 5.23 10.27 4.49
C ASP A 210 5.63 10.89 5.84
N THR A 211 6.91 11.25 6.00
CA THR A 211 7.40 11.90 7.22
C THR A 211 6.79 13.30 7.40
N GLY A 212 6.67 14.06 6.31
CA GLY A 212 6.07 15.41 6.34
C GLY A 212 4.61 15.41 6.79
N LEU A 213 3.83 14.37 6.44
CA LEU A 213 2.45 14.21 6.89
C LEU A 213 2.31 13.79 8.36
N GLU A 214 3.39 13.31 8.99
CA GLU A 214 3.40 12.86 10.38
C GLU A 214 4.03 13.88 11.34
N THR A 215 4.48 15.05 10.84
CA THR A 215 5.17 16.08 11.63
C THR A 215 4.67 17.48 11.29
N ASP A 216 5.27 18.51 11.92
CA ASP A 216 5.05 19.91 11.57
C ASP A 216 5.77 20.28 10.26
N ILE A 217 5.33 21.36 9.61
CA ILE A 217 5.82 21.78 8.30
C ILE A 217 7.33 22.08 8.31
N ASP A 218 7.86 22.69 9.37
CA ASP A 218 9.27 23.06 9.44
C ASP A 218 10.18 21.82 9.52
N THR A 219 9.76 20.82 10.29
CA THR A 219 10.42 19.51 10.36
C THR A 219 10.33 18.77 9.02
N GLY A 220 9.15 18.77 8.39
CA GLY A 220 8.97 18.18 7.05
C GLY A 220 9.89 18.82 6.00
N LEU A 221 9.97 20.16 5.98
CA LEU A 221 10.88 20.91 5.10
C LEU A 221 12.36 20.63 5.40
N ALA A 222 12.73 20.35 6.64
CA ALA A 222 14.10 19.96 6.98
C ALA A 222 14.45 18.56 6.40
N VAL A 223 13.53 17.60 6.47
CA VAL A 223 13.68 16.27 5.85
C VAL A 223 13.82 16.40 4.34
N GLU A 224 12.93 17.15 3.68
CA GLU A 224 12.96 17.40 2.23
C GLU A 224 14.30 18.02 1.81
N ARG A 225 14.77 19.05 2.52
CA ARG A 225 16.05 19.74 2.25
C ARG A 225 17.23 18.78 2.32
N ASN A 226 17.27 17.91 3.32
CA ASN A 226 18.35 16.94 3.48
C ASN A 226 18.35 15.93 2.33
N TRP A 227 17.19 15.39 1.97
CA TRP A 227 17.05 14.50 0.83
C TRP A 227 17.40 15.20 -0.48
N PHE A 228 16.84 16.40 -0.73
CA PHE A 228 17.11 17.15 -1.95
C PHE A 228 18.60 17.41 -2.14
N ALA A 229 19.31 17.87 -1.10
CA ALA A 229 20.75 18.07 -1.15
C ALA A 229 21.51 16.75 -1.37
N GLY A 230 21.12 15.67 -0.67
CA GLY A 230 21.74 14.35 -0.80
C GLY A 230 21.64 13.76 -2.20
N LEU A 231 20.53 14.01 -2.91
CA LEU A 231 20.34 13.54 -4.29
C LEU A 231 21.38 14.11 -5.26
N PHE A 232 22.00 15.25 -4.96
CA PHE A 232 23.07 15.82 -5.79
C PHE A 232 24.34 14.96 -5.82
N ALA A 233 24.48 13.99 -4.92
CA ALA A 233 25.57 13.01 -4.92
C ALA A 233 25.25 11.75 -5.75
N THR A 234 24.09 11.65 -6.40
CA THR A 234 23.67 10.45 -7.14
C THR A 234 23.99 10.56 -8.64
N GLU A 235 24.35 9.42 -9.24
CA GLU A 235 24.55 9.34 -10.69
C GLU A 235 23.26 9.63 -11.48
N ASP A 236 22.11 9.19 -10.96
CA ASP A 236 20.81 9.43 -11.60
C ASP A 236 20.51 10.92 -11.75
N ARG A 237 20.89 11.75 -10.77
CA ARG A 237 20.78 13.20 -10.89
C ARG A 237 21.65 13.75 -12.04
N GLU A 238 22.87 13.27 -12.16
CA GLU A 238 23.77 13.70 -13.25
C GLU A 238 23.22 13.31 -14.62
N ARG A 239 22.76 12.07 -14.76
CA ARG A 239 22.11 11.57 -15.98
C ARG A 239 20.88 12.37 -16.33
N GLY A 240 19.99 12.59 -15.34
CA GLY A 240 18.74 13.33 -15.51
C GLY A 240 18.97 14.75 -15.97
N MET A 241 19.88 15.48 -15.32
CA MET A 241 20.21 16.87 -15.69
C MET A 241 20.88 16.97 -17.05
N ARG A 242 21.81 16.07 -17.36
CA ARG A 242 22.48 16.03 -18.67
C ARG A 242 21.48 15.78 -19.79
N SER A 243 20.66 14.73 -19.68
CA SER A 243 19.65 14.41 -20.67
C SER A 243 18.65 15.55 -20.86
N PHE A 244 18.24 16.22 -19.78
CA PHE A 244 17.36 17.38 -19.87
C PHE A 244 17.95 18.52 -20.69
N VAL A 245 19.23 18.84 -20.48
CA VAL A 245 19.92 19.92 -21.19
C VAL A 245 20.18 19.58 -22.68
N GLU A 246 20.54 18.32 -22.94
CA GLU A 246 20.93 17.86 -24.28
C GLU A 246 19.74 17.42 -25.16
N GLU A 247 18.72 16.78 -24.55
CA GLU A 247 17.64 16.08 -25.27
C GLU A 247 16.24 16.62 -24.93
N GLY A 248 16.11 17.42 -23.85
CA GLY A 248 14.84 17.93 -23.33
C GLY A 248 14.19 17.01 -22.29
N PRO A 249 12.99 17.38 -21.77
CA PRO A 249 12.36 16.71 -20.64
C PRO A 249 11.93 15.28 -20.95
N GLY A 250 12.06 14.39 -19.95
CA GLY A 250 11.52 13.02 -19.97
C GLY A 250 12.28 12.04 -20.86
N LYS A 251 13.51 12.32 -21.24
CA LYS A 251 14.36 11.46 -22.08
C LYS A 251 15.37 10.64 -21.28
N ALA A 252 15.66 11.02 -20.04
CA ALA A 252 16.60 10.34 -19.19
C ALA A 252 16.21 8.87 -18.95
N LYS A 253 17.21 7.98 -19.02
CA LYS A 253 17.09 6.57 -18.62
C LYS A 253 17.88 6.38 -17.34
N PHE A 254 17.23 5.83 -16.32
CA PHE A 254 17.81 5.56 -15.01
C PHE A 254 18.18 4.07 -14.88
N LEU A 255 19.15 3.77 -14.00
CA LEU A 255 19.63 2.39 -13.76
C LEU A 255 18.82 1.70 -12.67
#